data_3e0c3cd3c310860447e4dfa974ef0fc6
#
_entry.id   3e0c3cd3c310860447e4dfa974ef0fc6
#
_cell.length_a   1.000
_cell.length_b   1.000
_cell.length_c   1.000
_cell.angle_alpha   90.00
_cell.angle_beta   90.00
_cell.angle_gamma   90.00
#
_symmetry.space_group_name_H-M   'P 1'
#
loop_
_entity.id
_entity.type
_entity.pdbx_description
1 polymer ?
#
loop_
_entity_poly.entity_id
_entity_poly.type
_entity_poly.pdbx_seq_one_letter_code
_entity_poly.pdbx_strand_id
1 'polypeptide(L)'
;MTVFDWIEQSRVLNAEGLEMYEGFFTSLDDAYIDSIGEAIAATGCAMPMLCCSPDFTHPNPDARKRALDHEVEMIRVTRRLGGPRAACRVLSGQRYPEVPRAQGVAWVVESIQALLPVAHEYDVVLAMENHYKDGYWRWPEFAQKMDVFLEIVDAIDDRTHFGVQYDPSNAIVAGDDPIELLERVKERVVTMHASDRYLEPGATLDDLRETDGTIGYFDKLRHGVTGQGLNDYDRIFAILKSVNYDGWISIEDGMNGM
;
A
#
# COMPACT_ATOMS: atom_id res chain seq x y z
N MET A 1 -4.13 22.98 -2.73
CA MET A 1 -5.32 22.10 -2.78
C MET A 1 -5.46 21.47 -1.41
N THR A 2 -6.60 21.58 -0.79
CA THR A 2 -6.93 20.94 0.50
C THR A 2 -7.49 19.54 0.23
N VAL A 3 -7.59 18.69 1.27
CA VAL A 3 -8.26 17.38 1.18
C VAL A 3 -9.71 17.54 0.70
N PHE A 4 -10.40 18.58 1.12
CA PHE A 4 -11.79 18.87 0.71
C PHE A 4 -11.88 19.24 -0.78
N ASP A 5 -10.94 20.04 -1.29
CA ASP A 5 -10.88 20.36 -2.73
C ASP A 5 -10.68 19.09 -3.56
N TRP A 6 -9.83 18.16 -3.09
CA TRP A 6 -9.58 16.89 -3.76
C TRP A 6 -10.83 15.99 -3.75
N ILE A 7 -11.51 15.86 -2.59
CA ILE A 7 -12.76 15.09 -2.49
C ILE A 7 -13.83 15.66 -3.43
N GLU A 8 -13.98 16.98 -3.50
CA GLU A 8 -14.95 17.60 -4.41
C GLU A 8 -14.60 17.36 -5.89
N GLN A 9 -13.31 17.44 -6.24
CA GLN A 9 -12.85 17.15 -7.61
C GLN A 9 -13.08 15.69 -8.01
N SER A 10 -13.07 14.75 -7.07
CA SER A 10 -13.31 13.33 -7.37
C SER A 10 -14.70 13.02 -7.91
N ARG A 11 -15.68 13.90 -7.70
CA ARG A 11 -17.09 13.70 -8.18
C ARG A 11 -17.18 13.44 -9.68
N VAL A 12 -16.22 13.96 -10.47
CA VAL A 12 -16.22 13.78 -11.93
C VAL A 12 -15.71 12.38 -12.34
N LEU A 13 -15.07 11.65 -11.43
CA LEU A 13 -14.46 10.34 -11.72
C LEU A 13 -15.49 9.21 -11.79
N ASN A 14 -16.71 9.41 -11.27
CA ASN A 14 -17.75 8.37 -11.16
C ASN A 14 -17.22 7.10 -10.48
N ALA A 15 -16.37 7.27 -9.45
CA ALA A 15 -15.82 6.19 -8.66
C ALA A 15 -16.78 5.78 -7.54
N GLU A 16 -16.69 4.53 -7.08
CA GLU A 16 -17.48 4.00 -5.97
C GLU A 16 -16.79 4.23 -4.62
N GLY A 17 -15.49 4.52 -4.63
CA GLY A 17 -14.70 4.77 -3.43
C GLY A 17 -13.54 5.73 -3.68
N LEU A 18 -13.06 6.33 -2.59
CA LEU A 18 -11.91 7.22 -2.56
C LEU A 18 -10.92 6.69 -1.52
N GLU A 19 -9.75 6.25 -1.95
CA GLU A 19 -8.66 5.98 -1.02
C GLU A 19 -8.07 7.29 -0.51
N MET A 20 -7.74 7.31 0.76
CA MET A 20 -7.19 8.49 1.40
C MET A 20 -5.72 8.26 1.77
N TYR A 21 -4.93 9.30 1.69
CA TYR A 21 -3.56 9.31 2.17
C TYR A 21 -3.44 10.19 3.42
N GLU A 22 -2.86 9.65 4.50
CA GLU A 22 -2.75 10.37 5.78
C GLU A 22 -2.07 11.75 5.66
N GLY A 23 -1.12 11.89 4.72
CA GLY A 23 -0.42 13.14 4.43
C GLY A 23 -1.33 14.28 3.92
N PHE A 24 -2.58 14.00 3.58
CA PHE A 24 -3.57 15.05 3.24
C PHE A 24 -4.20 15.67 4.48
N PHE A 25 -4.06 15.05 5.64
CA PHE A 25 -4.70 15.51 6.87
C PHE A 25 -3.84 16.58 7.55
N THR A 26 -4.48 17.67 7.94
CA THR A 26 -3.82 18.77 8.67
C THR A 26 -4.04 18.68 10.17
N SER A 27 -4.94 17.81 10.62
CA SER A 27 -5.23 17.46 12.01
C SER A 27 -5.74 16.01 12.09
N LEU A 28 -5.62 15.40 13.27
CA LEU A 28 -6.24 14.14 13.62
C LEU A 28 -7.34 14.31 14.66
N ASP A 29 -7.75 15.56 14.94
CA ASP A 29 -8.86 15.85 15.85
C ASP A 29 -10.17 15.25 15.32
N ASP A 30 -10.96 14.69 16.21
CA ASP A 30 -12.20 14.00 15.88
C ASP A 30 -13.14 14.83 14.99
N ALA A 31 -13.32 16.11 15.30
CA ALA A 31 -14.17 16.99 14.52
C ALA A 31 -13.65 17.21 13.08
N TYR A 32 -12.33 17.27 12.90
CA TYR A 32 -11.73 17.40 11.57
C TYR A 32 -11.90 16.10 10.76
N ILE A 33 -11.63 14.95 11.37
CA ILE A 33 -11.80 13.64 10.72
C ILE A 33 -13.28 13.41 10.37
N ASP A 34 -14.22 13.77 11.25
CA ASP A 34 -15.66 13.70 10.95
C ASP A 34 -16.03 14.56 9.74
N SER A 35 -15.48 15.78 9.64
CA SER A 35 -15.76 16.66 8.51
C SER A 35 -15.23 16.08 7.17
N ILE A 36 -14.12 15.33 7.20
CA ILE A 36 -13.64 14.57 6.02
C ILE A 36 -14.61 13.45 5.69
N GLY A 37 -15.05 12.67 6.70
CA GLY A 37 -16.02 11.60 6.51
C GLY A 37 -17.33 12.09 5.91
N GLU A 38 -17.85 13.23 6.40
CA GLU A 38 -19.04 13.88 5.85
C GLU A 38 -18.83 14.34 4.39
N ALA A 39 -17.66 14.89 4.07
CA ALA A 39 -17.33 15.29 2.71
C ALA A 39 -17.28 14.10 1.76
N ILE A 40 -16.65 12.98 2.15
CA ILE A 40 -16.61 11.73 1.37
C ILE A 40 -18.03 11.20 1.18
N ALA A 41 -18.81 11.08 2.26
CA ALA A 41 -20.19 10.59 2.19
C ALA A 41 -21.06 11.45 1.26
N ALA A 42 -20.85 12.77 1.23
CA ALA A 42 -21.57 13.69 0.34
C ALA A 42 -21.25 13.45 -1.15
N THR A 43 -20.16 12.75 -1.50
CA THR A 43 -19.89 12.31 -2.89
C THR A 43 -20.65 11.05 -3.27
N GLY A 44 -21.12 10.28 -2.30
CA GLY A 44 -21.66 8.94 -2.48
C GLY A 44 -20.61 7.84 -2.48
N CYS A 45 -19.33 8.18 -2.29
CA CYS A 45 -18.23 7.22 -2.26
C CYS A 45 -18.05 6.61 -0.86
N ALA A 46 -17.51 5.37 -0.82
CA ALA A 46 -16.91 4.80 0.38
C ALA A 46 -15.45 5.26 0.53
N MET A 47 -14.87 5.08 1.72
CA MET A 47 -13.42 5.14 1.92
C MET A 47 -12.88 3.72 2.18
N PRO A 48 -12.43 3.01 1.15
CA PRO A 48 -12.04 1.59 1.30
C PRO A 48 -10.72 1.41 2.03
N MET A 49 -9.81 2.37 1.91
CA MET A 49 -8.48 2.28 2.50
C MET A 49 -7.91 3.65 2.86
N LEU A 50 -7.23 3.68 4.00
CA LEU A 50 -6.33 4.77 4.40
C LEU A 50 -4.89 4.33 4.15
N CYS A 51 -4.18 5.06 3.30
CA CYS A 51 -2.77 4.85 3.01
C CYS A 51 -1.89 5.51 4.07
N CYS A 52 -1.17 4.70 4.84
CA CYS A 52 -0.19 5.10 5.84
C CYS A 52 1.19 4.56 5.47
N SER A 53 2.24 5.17 5.98
CA SER A 53 3.63 4.80 5.64
C SER A 53 4.50 4.65 6.91
N PRO A 54 4.18 3.71 7.82
CA PRO A 54 4.97 3.49 9.02
C PRO A 54 6.38 2.99 8.69
N ASP A 55 7.37 3.41 9.49
CA ASP A 55 8.76 2.95 9.37
C ASP A 55 9.12 2.01 10.54
N PHE A 56 8.76 0.73 10.40
CA PHE A 56 9.00 -0.29 11.43
C PHE A 56 10.44 -0.81 11.45
N THR A 57 11.25 -0.46 10.45
CA THR A 57 12.65 -0.90 10.36
C THR A 57 13.66 0.17 10.79
N HIS A 58 13.20 1.32 11.30
CA HIS A 58 14.10 2.38 11.74
C HIS A 58 15.08 1.88 12.81
N PRO A 59 16.43 2.15 12.71
CA PRO A 59 17.42 1.64 13.67
C PRO A 59 17.17 2.10 15.10
N ASN A 60 16.67 3.33 15.29
CA ASN A 60 16.33 3.86 16.61
C ASN A 60 15.00 3.27 17.11
N PRO A 61 14.99 2.56 18.28
CA PRO A 61 13.79 1.94 18.83
C PRO A 61 12.69 2.95 19.20
N ASP A 62 13.05 4.17 19.61
CA ASP A 62 12.05 5.21 19.91
C ASP A 62 11.34 5.70 18.63
N ALA A 63 12.02 5.67 17.50
CA ALA A 63 11.39 5.98 16.22
C ALA A 63 10.42 4.88 15.79
N ARG A 64 10.79 3.60 15.93
CA ARG A 64 9.87 2.47 15.70
C ARG A 64 8.65 2.52 16.60
N LYS A 65 8.88 2.85 17.90
CA LYS A 65 7.75 3.02 18.82
C LYS A 65 6.81 4.13 18.38
N ARG A 66 7.32 5.27 17.97
CA ARG A 66 6.46 6.36 17.44
C ARG A 66 5.70 5.96 16.19
N ALA A 67 6.34 5.21 15.28
CA ALA A 67 5.66 4.69 14.09
C ALA A 67 4.50 3.74 14.47
N LEU A 68 4.73 2.87 15.46
CA LEU A 68 3.71 1.97 15.98
C LEU A 68 2.55 2.74 16.66
N ASP A 69 2.89 3.70 17.55
CA ASP A 69 1.89 4.51 18.24
C ASP A 69 1.05 5.34 17.24
N HIS A 70 1.68 5.84 16.19
CA HIS A 70 0.98 6.57 15.13
C HIS A 70 0.06 5.64 14.33
N GLU A 71 0.49 4.43 14.02
CA GLU A 71 -0.32 3.47 13.25
C GLU A 71 -1.56 3.02 14.05
N VAL A 72 -1.47 2.92 15.38
CA VAL A 72 -2.63 2.72 16.26
C VAL A 72 -3.68 3.82 16.05
N GLU A 73 -3.23 5.07 15.95
CA GLU A 73 -4.12 6.21 15.67
C GLU A 73 -4.70 6.13 14.24
N MET A 74 -3.91 5.71 13.26
CA MET A 74 -4.38 5.54 11.88
C MET A 74 -5.43 4.43 11.74
N ILE A 75 -5.32 3.34 12.51
CA ILE A 75 -6.37 2.31 12.59
C ILE A 75 -7.69 2.93 13.07
N ARG A 76 -7.65 3.77 14.13
CA ARG A 76 -8.82 4.48 14.63
C ARG A 76 -9.44 5.40 13.58
N VAL A 77 -8.60 6.18 12.89
CA VAL A 77 -9.02 7.08 11.81
C VAL A 77 -9.61 6.29 10.64
N THR A 78 -8.98 5.18 10.26
CA THR A 78 -9.48 4.28 9.21
C THR A 78 -10.88 3.79 9.53
N ARG A 79 -11.11 3.33 10.77
CA ARG A 79 -12.46 2.92 11.22
C ARG A 79 -13.47 4.05 11.11
N ARG A 80 -13.07 5.26 11.51
CA ARG A 80 -13.95 6.42 11.56
C ARG A 80 -14.37 6.88 10.16
N LEU A 81 -13.45 6.86 9.20
CA LEU A 81 -13.70 7.27 7.81
C LEU A 81 -14.34 6.18 6.96
N GLY A 82 -13.84 4.96 7.05
CA GLY A 82 -14.21 3.86 6.15
C GLY A 82 -15.19 2.86 6.72
N GLY A 83 -15.46 2.93 8.03
CA GLY A 83 -16.36 1.98 8.69
C GLY A 83 -15.74 0.61 8.93
N PRO A 84 -16.59 -0.41 9.20
CA PRO A 84 -16.13 -1.78 9.42
C PRO A 84 -15.42 -2.35 8.19
N ARG A 85 -14.34 -3.09 8.42
CA ARG A 85 -13.57 -3.80 7.39
C ARG A 85 -12.82 -2.89 6.41
N ALA A 86 -12.80 -1.56 6.63
CA ALA A 86 -11.91 -0.69 5.87
C ALA A 86 -10.44 -1.10 6.07
N ALA A 87 -9.62 -0.94 5.05
CA ALA A 87 -8.22 -1.29 5.10
C ALA A 87 -7.39 -0.11 5.63
N CYS A 88 -6.45 -0.41 6.54
CA CYS A 88 -5.38 0.50 6.95
C CYS A 88 -4.08 -0.06 6.37
N ARG A 89 -3.43 0.70 5.48
CA ARG A 89 -2.19 0.25 4.87
C ARG A 89 -1.07 0.22 5.90
N VAL A 90 -0.30 -0.85 5.89
CA VAL A 90 0.96 -0.95 6.61
C VAL A 90 2.10 -1.18 5.62
N LEU A 91 3.20 -0.46 5.81
CA LEU A 91 4.46 -0.66 5.10
C LEU A 91 5.50 -1.25 6.05
N SER A 92 6.52 -1.87 5.49
CA SER A 92 7.59 -2.48 6.31
C SER A 92 8.54 -1.44 6.93
N GLY A 93 8.70 -0.30 6.26
CA GLY A 93 9.70 0.70 6.61
C GLY A 93 10.87 0.73 5.64
N GLN A 94 11.90 1.50 5.94
CA GLN A 94 13.03 1.73 5.05
C GLN A 94 14.10 0.63 5.15
N ARG A 95 14.72 0.29 4.04
CA ARG A 95 15.86 -0.65 3.95
C ARG A 95 17.17 0.02 4.38
N TYR A 96 17.31 0.28 5.68
CA TYR A 96 18.51 0.85 6.23
C TYR A 96 19.72 -0.07 6.03
N PRO A 97 20.87 0.45 5.52
CA PRO A 97 22.05 -0.37 5.25
C PRO A 97 22.61 -1.11 6.48
N GLU A 98 22.42 -0.54 7.67
CA GLU A 98 22.87 -1.11 8.95
C GLU A 98 21.91 -2.13 9.56
N VAL A 99 20.71 -2.32 9.00
CA VAL A 99 19.70 -3.25 9.53
C VAL A 99 19.78 -4.58 8.76
N PRO A 100 20.23 -5.67 9.41
CA PRO A 100 20.24 -6.99 8.80
C PRO A 100 18.81 -7.47 8.46
N ARG A 101 18.66 -8.22 7.37
CA ARG A 101 17.36 -8.76 6.92
C ARG A 101 16.58 -9.44 8.04
N ALA A 102 17.18 -10.40 8.74
CA ALA A 102 16.49 -11.14 9.80
C ALA A 102 15.98 -10.22 10.92
N GLN A 103 16.74 -9.17 11.24
CA GLN A 103 16.33 -8.20 12.26
C GLN A 103 15.18 -7.32 11.77
N GLY A 104 15.25 -6.85 10.52
CA GLY A 104 14.18 -6.04 9.93
C GLY A 104 12.88 -6.85 9.82
N VAL A 105 12.94 -8.09 9.33
CA VAL A 105 11.78 -9.00 9.29
C VAL A 105 11.16 -9.16 10.68
N ALA A 106 11.98 -9.45 11.70
CA ALA A 106 11.49 -9.61 13.07
C ALA A 106 10.77 -8.35 13.57
N TRP A 107 11.36 -7.16 13.37
CA TRP A 107 10.75 -5.90 13.79
C TRP A 107 9.42 -5.61 13.09
N VAL A 108 9.32 -5.87 11.78
CA VAL A 108 8.06 -5.67 11.03
C VAL A 108 6.98 -6.64 11.52
N VAL A 109 7.31 -7.93 11.67
CA VAL A 109 6.38 -8.94 12.19
C VAL A 109 5.91 -8.61 13.60
N GLU A 110 6.83 -8.25 14.51
CA GLU A 110 6.50 -7.82 15.87
C GLU A 110 5.58 -6.59 15.87
N SER A 111 5.84 -5.59 14.99
CA SER A 111 5.03 -4.38 14.90
C SER A 111 3.62 -4.70 14.41
N ILE A 112 3.47 -5.47 13.33
CA ILE A 112 2.15 -5.85 12.82
C ILE A 112 1.39 -6.69 13.85
N GLN A 113 2.05 -7.65 14.50
CA GLN A 113 1.44 -8.46 15.57
C GLN A 113 0.97 -7.61 16.75
N ALA A 114 1.69 -6.53 17.09
CA ALA A 114 1.29 -5.60 18.14
C ALA A 114 0.08 -4.74 17.73
N LEU A 115 -0.14 -4.49 16.43
CA LEU A 115 -1.29 -3.76 15.89
C LEU A 115 -2.56 -4.62 15.78
N LEU A 116 -2.44 -5.94 15.62
CA LEU A 116 -3.58 -6.83 15.41
C LEU A 116 -4.66 -6.72 16.48
N PRO A 117 -4.37 -6.67 17.80
CA PRO A 117 -5.42 -6.49 18.81
C PRO A 117 -6.25 -5.21 18.60
N VAL A 118 -5.60 -4.12 18.18
CA VAL A 118 -6.26 -2.85 17.88
C VAL A 118 -7.09 -2.97 16.60
N ALA A 119 -6.55 -3.59 15.57
CA ALA A 119 -7.28 -3.85 14.32
C ALA A 119 -8.54 -4.70 14.56
N HIS A 120 -8.45 -5.71 15.43
CA HIS A 120 -9.62 -6.49 15.88
C HIS A 120 -10.64 -5.64 16.64
N GLU A 121 -10.19 -4.79 17.60
CA GLU A 121 -11.07 -3.93 18.39
C GLU A 121 -11.86 -2.96 17.49
N TYR A 122 -11.20 -2.37 16.51
CA TYR A 122 -11.82 -1.41 15.59
C TYR A 122 -12.43 -2.07 14.35
N ASP A 123 -12.33 -3.38 14.17
CA ASP A 123 -12.76 -4.10 12.96
C ASP A 123 -12.21 -3.47 11.67
N VAL A 124 -10.89 -3.26 11.64
CA VAL A 124 -10.11 -2.73 10.53
C VAL A 124 -9.18 -3.84 10.01
N VAL A 125 -8.88 -3.85 8.72
CA VAL A 125 -7.93 -4.80 8.13
C VAL A 125 -6.61 -4.11 7.90
N LEU A 126 -5.53 -4.63 8.49
CA LEU A 126 -4.18 -4.20 8.15
C LEU A 126 -3.80 -4.76 6.78
N ALA A 127 -3.53 -3.91 5.81
CA ALA A 127 -3.20 -4.31 4.45
C ALA A 127 -1.73 -4.00 4.16
N MET A 128 -0.88 -5.03 4.10
CA MET A 128 0.52 -4.86 3.76
C MET A 128 0.68 -4.74 2.25
N GLU A 129 1.19 -3.60 1.78
CA GLU A 129 1.45 -3.38 0.37
C GLU A 129 2.84 -3.87 -0.03
N ASN A 130 2.93 -4.52 -1.19
CA ASN A 130 4.20 -4.70 -1.88
C ASN A 130 4.58 -3.37 -2.54
N HIS A 131 5.30 -2.54 -1.79
CA HIS A 131 5.60 -1.15 -2.12
C HIS A 131 7.07 -0.96 -2.48
N TYR A 132 7.43 0.14 -3.14
CA TYR A 132 8.83 0.38 -3.53
C TYR A 132 9.52 1.43 -2.67
N LYS A 133 8.86 2.55 -2.37
CA LYS A 133 9.42 3.63 -1.57
C LYS A 133 8.38 4.73 -1.33
N ASP A 134 8.18 5.15 -0.09
CA ASP A 134 7.46 6.38 0.20
C ASP A 134 8.27 7.62 -0.22
N GLY A 135 7.59 8.67 -0.68
CA GLY A 135 8.21 9.87 -1.22
C GLY A 135 9.12 10.62 -0.23
N TYR A 136 8.85 10.50 1.06
CA TYR A 136 9.63 11.15 2.13
C TYR A 136 10.79 10.29 2.64
N TRP A 137 10.87 9.02 2.26
CA TRP A 137 11.90 8.11 2.71
C TRP A 137 13.24 8.36 1.99
N ARG A 138 14.33 8.14 2.71
CA ARG A 138 15.67 8.17 2.14
C ARG A 138 16.00 6.89 1.38
N TRP A 139 15.58 5.74 1.93
CA TRP A 139 15.91 4.42 1.41
C TRP A 139 14.68 3.78 0.77
N PRO A 140 14.87 2.82 -0.16
CA PRO A 140 13.79 1.98 -0.65
C PRO A 140 13.08 1.25 0.50
N GLU A 141 11.90 0.74 0.24
CA GLU A 141 11.20 -0.09 1.19
C GLU A 141 12.02 -1.34 1.55
N PHE A 142 11.97 -1.72 2.83
CA PHE A 142 12.66 -2.90 3.33
C PHE A 142 12.15 -4.17 2.67
N ALA A 143 10.83 -4.34 2.59
CA ALA A 143 10.16 -5.47 1.95
C ALA A 143 9.83 -5.23 0.46
N GLN A 144 10.62 -4.41 -0.25
CA GLN A 144 10.43 -4.15 -1.67
C GLN A 144 10.49 -5.43 -2.51
N LYS A 145 11.41 -6.35 -2.21
CA LYS A 145 11.58 -7.61 -2.94
C LYS A 145 10.59 -8.67 -2.48
N MET A 146 10.05 -9.42 -3.44
CA MET A 146 9.02 -10.45 -3.21
C MET A 146 9.41 -11.44 -2.13
N ASP A 147 10.67 -11.88 -2.07
CA ASP A 147 11.13 -12.87 -1.10
C ASP A 147 11.09 -12.35 0.34
N VAL A 148 11.41 -11.06 0.57
CA VAL A 148 11.31 -10.42 1.89
C VAL A 148 9.85 -10.15 2.23
N PHE A 149 9.07 -9.69 1.26
CA PHE A 149 7.64 -9.45 1.43
C PHE A 149 6.90 -10.71 1.86
N LEU A 150 7.13 -11.82 1.15
CA LEU A 150 6.51 -13.11 1.46
C LEU A 150 6.96 -13.66 2.82
N GLU A 151 8.24 -13.48 3.19
CA GLU A 151 8.75 -13.90 4.51
C GLU A 151 7.97 -13.22 5.65
N ILE A 152 7.62 -11.94 5.52
CA ILE A 152 6.83 -11.19 6.51
C ILE A 152 5.37 -11.65 6.47
N VAL A 153 4.76 -11.70 5.27
CA VAL A 153 3.35 -12.07 5.10
C VAL A 153 3.09 -13.48 5.64
N ASP A 154 4.00 -14.43 5.38
CA ASP A 154 3.86 -15.83 5.81
C ASP A 154 4.08 -16.00 7.34
N ALA A 155 4.76 -15.05 8.01
CA ALA A 155 4.97 -15.08 9.45
C ALA A 155 3.75 -14.59 10.26
N ILE A 156 2.68 -14.10 9.61
CA ILE A 156 1.50 -13.57 10.28
C ILE A 156 0.29 -14.45 9.94
N ASP A 157 -0.19 -15.20 10.94
CA ASP A 157 -1.26 -16.20 10.75
C ASP A 157 -2.67 -15.59 10.68
N ASP A 158 -2.88 -14.36 11.18
CA ASP A 158 -4.18 -13.69 11.13
C ASP A 158 -4.63 -13.54 9.68
N ARG A 159 -5.81 -14.09 9.36
CA ARG A 159 -6.43 -14.03 8.02
C ARG A 159 -7.68 -13.15 8.02
N THR A 160 -8.05 -12.64 9.20
CA THR A 160 -9.26 -11.84 9.35
C THR A 160 -8.94 -10.35 9.32
N HIS A 161 -7.89 -9.93 10.06
CA HIS A 161 -7.53 -8.52 10.18
C HIS A 161 -6.14 -8.20 9.64
N PHE A 162 -5.54 -9.14 8.90
CA PHE A 162 -4.32 -8.90 8.14
C PHE A 162 -4.39 -9.54 6.76
N GLY A 163 -4.02 -8.79 5.74
CA GLY A 163 -3.95 -9.25 4.37
C GLY A 163 -2.97 -8.45 3.54
N VAL A 164 -3.05 -8.61 2.24
CA VAL A 164 -2.16 -8.00 1.26
C VAL A 164 -2.92 -6.94 0.46
N GLN A 165 -2.34 -5.76 0.37
CA GLN A 165 -2.62 -4.83 -0.69
C GLN A 165 -1.69 -5.15 -1.85
N TYR A 166 -2.25 -5.62 -2.94
CA TYR A 166 -1.48 -6.02 -4.11
C TYR A 166 -1.33 -4.87 -5.11
N ASP A 167 -0.09 -4.52 -5.45
CA ASP A 167 0.24 -3.59 -6.53
C ASP A 167 1.14 -4.26 -7.57
N PRO A 168 0.64 -4.56 -8.77
CA PRO A 168 1.41 -5.22 -9.81
C PRO A 168 2.57 -4.36 -10.32
N SER A 169 2.42 -3.03 -10.35
CA SER A 169 3.49 -2.17 -10.87
C SER A 169 4.65 -2.03 -9.89
N ASN A 170 4.40 -2.14 -8.59
CA ASN A 170 5.45 -2.16 -7.58
C ASN A 170 6.27 -3.46 -7.62
N ALA A 171 5.66 -4.58 -7.99
CA ALA A 171 6.41 -5.82 -8.27
C ALA A 171 7.37 -5.62 -9.47
N ILE A 172 6.93 -4.97 -10.55
CA ILE A 172 7.80 -4.65 -11.68
C ILE A 172 8.94 -3.71 -11.25
N VAL A 173 8.64 -2.68 -10.46
CA VAL A 173 9.68 -1.76 -9.91
C VAL A 173 10.72 -2.53 -9.10
N ALA A 174 10.31 -3.55 -8.37
CA ALA A 174 11.21 -4.43 -7.63
C ALA A 174 12.03 -5.37 -8.55
N GLY A 175 11.68 -5.50 -9.84
CA GLY A 175 12.26 -6.47 -10.76
C GLY A 175 11.69 -7.89 -10.60
N ASP A 176 10.61 -8.03 -9.86
CA ASP A 176 9.89 -9.27 -9.62
C ASP A 176 8.77 -9.47 -10.66
N ASP A 177 8.26 -10.70 -10.79
CA ASP A 177 7.11 -11.02 -11.64
C ASP A 177 5.80 -10.74 -10.87
N PRO A 178 4.97 -9.78 -11.30
CA PRO A 178 3.71 -9.46 -10.63
C PRO A 178 2.73 -10.64 -10.61
N ILE A 179 2.76 -11.49 -11.62
CA ILE A 179 1.89 -12.67 -11.69
C ILE A 179 2.34 -13.74 -10.69
N GLU A 180 3.64 -13.97 -10.58
CA GLU A 180 4.19 -14.89 -9.58
C GLU A 180 3.84 -14.42 -8.16
N LEU A 181 4.02 -13.13 -7.87
CA LEU A 181 3.63 -12.56 -6.58
C LEU A 181 2.14 -12.77 -6.31
N LEU A 182 1.26 -12.44 -7.27
CA LEU A 182 -0.17 -12.60 -7.11
C LEU A 182 -0.56 -14.06 -6.84
N GLU A 183 -0.01 -15.02 -7.59
CA GLU A 183 -0.27 -16.45 -7.37
C GLU A 183 0.10 -16.91 -5.95
N ARG A 184 1.14 -16.31 -5.35
CA ARG A 184 1.58 -16.62 -3.99
C ARG A 184 0.68 -16.02 -2.92
N VAL A 185 0.06 -14.85 -3.17
CA VAL A 185 -0.71 -14.10 -2.17
C VAL A 185 -2.20 -14.02 -2.43
N LYS A 186 -2.71 -14.56 -3.54
CA LYS A 186 -4.09 -14.38 -4.02
C LYS A 186 -5.17 -14.63 -2.97
N GLU A 187 -4.98 -15.62 -2.08
CA GLU A 187 -5.92 -15.92 -0.99
C GLU A 187 -5.84 -14.92 0.18
N ARG A 188 -4.90 -13.97 0.12
CA ARG A 188 -4.67 -12.95 1.14
C ARG A 188 -4.90 -11.54 0.65
N VAL A 189 -5.18 -11.36 -0.64
CA VAL A 189 -5.44 -10.03 -1.21
C VAL A 189 -6.74 -9.47 -0.63
N VAL A 190 -6.66 -8.31 0.00
CA VAL A 190 -7.81 -7.59 0.58
C VAL A 190 -8.15 -6.33 -0.19
N THR A 191 -7.17 -5.75 -0.88
CA THR A 191 -7.33 -4.62 -1.79
C THR A 191 -6.23 -4.64 -2.84
N MET A 192 -6.44 -3.95 -3.96
CA MET A 192 -5.50 -3.90 -5.06
C MET A 192 -5.38 -2.47 -5.59
N HIS A 193 -4.15 -2.02 -5.84
CA HIS A 193 -3.89 -0.88 -6.71
C HIS A 193 -3.80 -1.34 -8.17
N ALA A 194 -4.59 -0.74 -9.04
CA ALA A 194 -4.47 -0.89 -10.47
C ALA A 194 -3.62 0.26 -11.01
N SER A 195 -2.34 0.00 -11.14
CA SER A 195 -1.32 0.92 -11.64
C SER A 195 -0.52 0.26 -12.76
N ASP A 196 0.17 1.02 -13.59
CA ASP A 196 0.94 0.45 -14.69
C ASP A 196 2.25 1.18 -14.94
N ARG A 197 3.16 0.49 -15.62
CA ARG A 197 4.48 0.99 -15.98
C ARG A 197 4.78 0.70 -17.43
N TYR A 198 5.65 1.54 -18.04
CA TYR A 198 6.26 1.26 -19.32
C TYR A 198 7.77 1.53 -19.27
N LEU A 199 8.53 0.85 -20.13
CA LEU A 199 9.95 1.11 -20.31
C LEU A 199 10.16 2.12 -21.44
N GLU A 200 11.09 3.05 -21.23
CA GLU A 200 11.54 3.94 -22.30
C GLU A 200 12.16 3.14 -23.46
N PRO A 201 12.09 3.63 -24.70
CA PRO A 201 12.66 2.94 -25.86
C PRO A 201 14.13 2.55 -25.65
N GLY A 202 14.44 1.28 -25.87
CA GLY A 202 15.78 0.71 -25.73
C GLY A 202 16.14 0.24 -24.32
N ALA A 203 15.26 0.39 -23.33
CA ALA A 203 15.42 -0.23 -22.01
C ALA A 203 14.71 -1.59 -21.95
N THR A 204 15.23 -2.49 -21.13
CA THR A 204 14.68 -3.84 -20.91
C THR A 204 14.41 -4.12 -19.44
N LEU A 205 13.60 -5.15 -19.14
CA LEU A 205 13.39 -5.61 -17.76
C LEU A 205 14.68 -6.18 -17.15
N ASP A 206 15.60 -6.68 -17.97
CA ASP A 206 16.89 -7.16 -17.46
C ASP A 206 17.77 -6.00 -16.99
N ASP A 207 17.79 -4.88 -17.73
CA ASP A 207 18.46 -3.64 -17.26
C ASP A 207 17.91 -3.18 -15.90
N LEU A 208 16.60 -3.30 -15.71
CA LEU A 208 15.95 -2.96 -14.43
C LEU A 208 16.43 -3.87 -13.30
N ARG A 209 16.51 -5.18 -13.53
CA ARG A 209 16.96 -6.17 -12.53
C ARG A 209 18.42 -5.97 -12.13
N GLU A 210 19.25 -5.48 -13.04
CA GLU A 210 20.66 -5.18 -12.78
C GLU A 210 20.87 -3.88 -11.99
N THR A 211 19.85 -3.04 -11.87
CA THR A 211 19.90 -1.73 -11.19
C THR A 211 19.65 -1.83 -9.67
N ASP A 212 19.88 -2.99 -9.06
CA ASP A 212 19.64 -3.21 -7.64
C ASP A 212 20.46 -2.26 -6.76
N GLY A 213 19.81 -1.70 -5.73
CA GLY A 213 20.46 -0.91 -4.67
C GLY A 213 20.37 0.61 -4.81
N THR A 214 19.86 1.15 -5.89
CA THR A 214 19.57 2.58 -6.01
C THR A 214 18.19 2.91 -5.43
N ILE A 215 17.75 4.14 -5.51
CA ILE A 215 16.56 4.76 -4.89
C ILE A 215 15.21 4.04 -5.03
N GLY A 216 15.18 2.76 -5.30
CA GLY A 216 13.98 1.95 -5.32
C GLY A 216 13.34 1.76 -6.68
N TYR A 217 13.84 2.40 -7.74
CA TYR A 217 13.33 2.23 -9.10
C TYR A 217 14.41 2.50 -10.16
N PHE A 218 14.18 1.94 -11.35
CA PHE A 218 14.99 2.17 -12.53
C PHE A 218 14.55 3.46 -13.24
N ASP A 219 15.50 4.32 -13.59
CA ASP A 219 15.23 5.66 -14.13
C ASP A 219 14.57 5.69 -15.52
N LYS A 220 14.56 4.56 -16.23
CA LYS A 220 13.86 4.38 -17.52
C LYS A 220 12.54 3.61 -17.40
N LEU A 221 12.11 3.27 -16.20
CA LEU A 221 10.79 2.74 -15.93
C LEU A 221 9.86 3.90 -15.53
N ARG A 222 8.84 4.14 -16.31
CA ARG A 222 7.93 5.28 -16.15
C ARG A 222 6.55 4.81 -15.75
N HIS A 223 5.80 5.68 -15.08
CA HIS A 223 4.37 5.49 -14.90
C HIS A 223 3.67 5.44 -16.26
N GLY A 224 2.74 4.51 -16.41
CA GLY A 224 1.95 4.30 -17.61
C GLY A 224 0.47 4.42 -17.32
N VAL A 225 -0.33 4.54 -18.37
CA VAL A 225 -1.79 4.46 -18.27
C VAL A 225 -2.16 3.04 -17.88
N THR A 226 -2.94 2.89 -16.82
CA THR A 226 -3.39 1.58 -16.30
C THR A 226 -4.03 0.75 -17.42
N GLY A 227 -3.55 -0.48 -17.58
CA GLY A 227 -3.98 -1.42 -18.62
C GLY A 227 -3.35 -1.21 -20.01
N GLN A 228 -2.40 -0.28 -20.16
CA GLN A 228 -1.70 -0.03 -21.42
C GLN A 228 -0.16 -0.22 -21.30
N GLY A 229 0.32 -0.71 -20.17
CA GLY A 229 1.72 -0.86 -19.87
C GLY A 229 2.20 -2.33 -19.86
N LEU A 230 3.01 -2.65 -18.86
CA LEU A 230 3.68 -3.95 -18.72
C LEU A 230 2.83 -4.99 -17.97
N ASN A 231 1.79 -4.58 -17.26
CA ASN A 231 0.96 -5.48 -16.48
C ASN A 231 -0.07 -6.22 -17.35
N ASP A 232 -0.13 -7.54 -17.20
CA ASP A 232 -1.14 -8.40 -17.82
C ASP A 232 -2.42 -8.41 -16.97
N TYR A 233 -3.27 -7.39 -17.15
CA TYR A 233 -4.52 -7.26 -16.40
C TYR A 233 -5.52 -8.37 -16.68
N ASP A 234 -5.52 -8.96 -17.88
CA ASP A 234 -6.39 -10.09 -18.19
C ASP A 234 -6.04 -11.28 -17.30
N ARG A 235 -4.75 -11.56 -17.14
CA ARG A 235 -4.26 -12.64 -16.27
C ARG A 235 -4.46 -12.30 -14.79
N ILE A 236 -4.19 -11.07 -14.37
CA ILE A 236 -4.43 -10.61 -12.98
C ILE A 236 -5.90 -10.84 -12.61
N PHE A 237 -6.85 -10.37 -13.43
CA PHE A 237 -8.26 -10.55 -13.16
C PHE A 237 -8.72 -12.00 -13.23
N ALA A 238 -8.11 -12.84 -14.10
CA ALA A 238 -8.40 -14.27 -14.12
C ALA A 238 -8.00 -14.95 -12.80
N ILE A 239 -6.83 -14.59 -12.23
CA ILE A 239 -6.36 -15.11 -10.94
C ILE A 239 -7.28 -14.63 -9.80
N LEU A 240 -7.58 -13.34 -9.72
CA LEU A 240 -8.48 -12.81 -8.68
C LEU A 240 -9.87 -13.45 -8.74
N LYS A 241 -10.43 -13.65 -9.93
CA LYS A 241 -11.70 -14.37 -10.11
C LYS A 241 -11.63 -15.82 -9.65
N SER A 242 -10.48 -16.48 -9.81
CA SER A 242 -10.31 -17.89 -9.41
C SER A 242 -10.44 -18.11 -7.90
N VAL A 243 -10.23 -17.06 -7.09
CA VAL A 243 -10.38 -17.08 -5.63
C VAL A 243 -11.61 -16.30 -5.14
N ASN A 244 -12.54 -15.97 -6.06
CA ASN A 244 -13.75 -15.18 -5.78
C ASN A 244 -13.44 -13.84 -5.08
N TYR A 245 -12.38 -13.16 -5.49
CA TYR A 245 -12.06 -11.84 -4.97
C TYR A 245 -13.19 -10.85 -5.24
N ASP A 246 -13.67 -10.19 -4.20
CA ASP A 246 -14.73 -9.18 -4.23
C ASP A 246 -14.33 -7.87 -3.52
N GLY A 247 -13.01 -7.71 -3.29
CA GLY A 247 -12.44 -6.51 -2.68
C GLY A 247 -12.35 -5.32 -3.63
N TRP A 248 -11.80 -4.23 -3.12
CA TRP A 248 -11.61 -2.99 -3.87
C TRP A 248 -10.44 -3.07 -4.85
N ILE A 249 -10.63 -2.45 -6.02
CA ILE A 249 -9.59 -2.23 -7.01
C ILE A 249 -9.54 -0.72 -7.24
N SER A 250 -8.48 -0.09 -6.75
CA SER A 250 -8.29 1.36 -6.83
C SER A 250 -7.35 1.70 -7.98
N ILE A 251 -7.76 2.61 -8.84
CA ILE A 251 -6.90 3.08 -9.92
C ILE A 251 -5.90 4.08 -9.32
N GLU A 252 -4.62 3.75 -9.41
CA GLU A 252 -3.51 4.62 -9.06
C GLU A 252 -2.72 4.97 -10.32
N ASP A 253 -3.17 6.00 -11.04
CA ASP A 253 -2.52 6.43 -12.26
C ASP A 253 -1.54 7.58 -11.99
N GLY A 254 -0.27 7.36 -12.33
CA GLY A 254 0.82 8.32 -12.14
C GLY A 254 1.11 9.21 -13.33
N MET A 255 0.25 9.23 -14.37
CA MET A 255 0.46 10.07 -15.54
C MET A 255 0.17 11.54 -15.25
N ASN A 256 1.14 12.41 -15.53
CA ASN A 256 0.96 13.86 -15.39
C ASN A 256 -0.08 14.36 -16.40
N GLY A 257 -1.10 15.05 -15.89
CA GLY A 257 -2.08 15.77 -16.73
C GLY A 257 -3.37 15.01 -17.00
N MET A 258 -3.66 13.96 -16.24
CA MET A 258 -5.01 13.42 -16.15
C MET A 258 -5.71 13.93 -14.90
#